data_96ac7664f729e64f1fc3e2cd49d6ecee
#
_entry.id   96ac7664f729e64f1fc3e2cd49d6ecee
#
_cell.length_a   1.000
_cell.length_b   1.000
_cell.length_c   1.000
_cell.angle_alpha   90.00
_cell.angle_beta   90.00
_cell.angle_gamma   90.00
#
_symmetry.space_group_name_H-M   'P 1'
#
loop_
_entity.id
_entity.type
_entity.pdbx_description
1 polymer ?
#
loop_
_entity_poly.entity_id
_entity_poly.type
_entity_poly.pdbx_seq_one_letter_code
_entity_poly.pdbx_strand_id
1 'polypeptide(L)'
;MKFNQNQDYWASVCCTEDFICIDTCSGLGRVGRDPAFPSYLLMPTGDDPGLGEALIQALSDSRTLNDLQERTAFFNPEKSKGDYSDWVAMLKARYGYKSNKALFKDMKKCTVHCVNETITIIPTRHEKLEAWGRTKGDGIKDVILSTNSSPAEVGAGLRLAFSRCK
;
A
#
# COMPACT_ATOMS: atom_id res chain seq x y z
N MET A 1 -2.60 20.44 -8.52
CA MET A 1 -2.29 19.41 -7.50
C MET A 1 -3.35 18.32 -7.53
N LYS A 2 -2.92 17.08 -7.41
CA LYS A 2 -3.85 15.93 -7.40
C LYS A 2 -4.54 15.72 -6.05
N PHE A 3 -4.09 16.40 -5.01
CA PHE A 3 -4.52 16.15 -3.64
C PHE A 3 -5.19 17.38 -3.03
N ASN A 4 -6.38 17.18 -2.47
CA ASN A 4 -7.11 18.24 -1.78
C ASN A 4 -6.53 18.47 -0.39
N GLN A 5 -6.55 19.73 0.06
CA GLN A 5 -6.16 20.09 1.42
C GLN A 5 -7.11 19.44 2.44
N ASN A 6 -6.56 19.02 3.57
CA ASN A 6 -7.30 18.43 4.68
C ASN A 6 -8.02 17.11 4.37
N GLN A 7 -7.69 16.50 3.23
CA GLN A 7 -8.18 15.16 2.88
C GLN A 7 -7.04 14.16 3.05
N ASP A 8 -7.34 13.04 3.68
CA ASP A 8 -6.42 11.92 3.80
C ASP A 8 -6.51 11.01 2.58
N TYR A 9 -5.35 10.57 2.09
CA TYR A 9 -5.22 9.58 1.00
C TYR A 9 -4.33 8.46 1.48
N TRP A 10 -4.71 7.24 1.17
CA TRP A 10 -4.02 6.05 1.65
C TRP A 10 -3.72 5.08 0.53
N ALA A 11 -2.58 4.40 0.65
CA ALA A 11 -2.21 3.29 -0.21
C ALA A 11 -1.44 2.25 0.62
N SER A 12 -1.43 1.03 0.13
CA SER A 12 -0.65 -0.06 0.71
C SER A 12 0.26 -0.60 -0.37
N VAL A 13 1.52 -0.84 -0.02
CA VAL A 13 2.49 -1.38 -0.96
C VAL A 13 3.16 -2.60 -0.34
N CYS A 14 3.19 -3.69 -1.08
CA CYS A 14 3.94 -4.87 -0.66
C CYS A 14 4.90 -5.29 -1.76
N CYS A 15 5.95 -5.99 -1.39
CA CYS A 15 6.89 -6.53 -2.36
C CYS A 15 7.48 -7.86 -1.92
N THR A 16 7.84 -8.64 -2.92
CA THR A 16 8.68 -9.83 -2.79
C THR A 16 9.84 -9.70 -3.79
N GLU A 17 10.60 -10.74 -3.99
CA GLU A 17 11.62 -10.77 -5.04
C GLU A 17 11.02 -10.69 -6.44
N ASP A 18 9.75 -11.06 -6.59
CA ASP A 18 9.09 -11.21 -7.89
C ASP A 18 8.24 -10.03 -8.32
N PHE A 19 7.77 -9.21 -7.38
CA PHE A 19 6.88 -8.10 -7.71
C PHE A 19 6.87 -6.99 -6.65
N ILE A 20 6.37 -5.82 -7.08
CA ILE A 20 5.90 -4.75 -6.21
C ILE A 20 4.42 -4.57 -6.52
N CYS A 21 3.57 -4.62 -5.50
CA CYS A 21 2.11 -4.45 -5.63
C CYS A 21 1.68 -3.21 -4.88
N ILE A 22 1.04 -2.29 -5.59
CA ILE A 22 0.53 -1.03 -5.03
C ILE A 22 -0.98 -1.04 -5.11
N ASP A 23 -1.63 -0.89 -3.97
CA ASP A 23 -3.09 -0.89 -3.86
C ASP A 23 -3.59 0.42 -3.25
N THR A 24 -4.67 0.94 -3.82
CA THR A 24 -5.40 2.06 -3.23
C THR A 24 -6.14 1.59 -1.99
N CYS A 25 -6.06 2.37 -0.92
CA CYS A 25 -6.83 2.15 0.31
C CYS A 25 -7.82 3.30 0.52
N SER A 26 -8.98 2.99 1.05
CA SER A 26 -10.04 3.95 1.30
C SER A 26 -10.67 3.73 2.68
N GLY A 27 -11.38 4.72 3.19
CA GLY A 27 -12.05 4.64 4.47
C GLY A 27 -12.22 5.98 5.14
N LEU A 28 -12.48 5.96 6.44
CA LEU A 28 -12.53 7.14 7.30
C LEU A 28 -12.17 6.66 8.72
N GLY A 29 -11.00 7.06 9.21
CA GLY A 29 -10.42 6.49 10.42
C GLY A 29 -9.83 5.12 10.16
N ARG A 30 -10.67 4.10 10.05
CA ARG A 30 -10.27 2.79 9.56
C ARG A 30 -10.15 2.82 8.03
N VAL A 31 -9.06 2.30 7.51
CA VAL A 31 -8.84 2.21 6.05
C VAL A 31 -8.52 0.77 5.67
N GLY A 32 -8.84 0.42 4.44
CA GLY A 32 -8.54 -0.89 3.87
C GLY A 32 -8.41 -0.81 2.36
N ARG A 33 -7.87 -1.86 1.75
CA ARG A 33 -7.71 -1.92 0.30
C ARG A 33 -9.06 -1.72 -0.38
N ASP A 34 -9.08 -0.85 -1.37
CA ASP A 34 -10.29 -0.51 -2.12
C ASP A 34 -10.39 -1.39 -3.37
N PRO A 35 -11.29 -2.38 -3.38
CA PRO A 35 -11.40 -3.28 -4.53
C PRO A 35 -11.98 -2.64 -5.77
N ALA A 36 -12.50 -1.41 -5.67
CA ALA A 36 -12.99 -0.66 -6.84
C ALA A 36 -11.85 -0.21 -7.76
N PHE A 37 -10.59 -0.23 -7.27
CA PHE A 37 -9.42 0.18 -8.03
C PHE A 37 -8.47 -0.99 -8.23
N PRO A 38 -7.72 -1.01 -9.37
CA PRO A 38 -6.82 -2.12 -9.66
C PRO A 38 -5.59 -2.12 -8.75
N SER A 39 -5.01 -3.30 -8.55
CA SER A 39 -3.67 -3.43 -8.02
C SER A 39 -2.66 -3.10 -9.12
N TYR A 40 -1.70 -2.23 -8.84
CA TYR A 40 -0.61 -1.96 -9.77
C TYR A 40 0.53 -2.94 -9.48
N LEU A 41 0.83 -3.77 -10.47
CA LEU A 41 1.87 -4.80 -10.35
C LEU A 41 3.08 -4.40 -11.18
N LEU A 42 4.20 -4.17 -10.52
CA LEU A 42 5.44 -3.71 -11.15
C LEU A 42 6.56 -4.70 -10.89
N MET A 43 7.55 -4.69 -11.78
CA MET A 43 8.76 -5.47 -11.56
C MET A 43 9.61 -4.82 -10.47
N PRO A 44 10.24 -5.60 -9.58
CA PRO A 44 11.13 -5.02 -8.54
C PRO A 44 12.26 -4.19 -9.11
N THR A 45 12.70 -4.52 -10.34
CA THR A 45 13.77 -3.81 -11.06
C THR A 45 13.27 -2.67 -11.94
N GLY A 46 11.96 -2.38 -11.92
CA GLY A 46 11.38 -1.27 -12.66
C GLY A 46 11.98 0.08 -12.22
N ASP A 47 11.89 1.09 -13.09
CA ASP A 47 12.49 2.39 -12.81
C ASP A 47 11.74 3.17 -11.73
N ASP A 48 12.44 4.11 -11.10
CA ASP A 48 11.86 4.94 -10.04
C ASP A 48 10.69 5.80 -10.52
N PRO A 49 10.75 6.45 -11.70
CA PRO A 49 9.60 7.22 -12.19
C PRO A 49 8.32 6.40 -12.34
N GLY A 50 8.41 5.21 -12.92
CA GLY A 50 7.26 4.32 -13.09
C GLY A 50 6.66 3.88 -11.76
N LEU A 51 7.52 3.55 -10.81
CA LEU A 51 7.11 3.18 -9.45
C LEU A 51 6.41 4.37 -8.75
N GLY A 52 6.98 5.55 -8.85
CA GLY A 52 6.43 6.77 -8.27
C GLY A 52 5.09 7.16 -8.90
N GLU A 53 4.96 7.06 -10.22
CA GLU A 53 3.69 7.35 -10.91
C GLU A 53 2.57 6.42 -10.44
N ALA A 54 2.87 5.13 -10.32
CA ALA A 54 1.88 4.16 -9.84
C ALA A 54 1.44 4.46 -8.40
N LEU A 55 2.38 4.81 -7.52
CA LEU A 55 2.04 5.17 -6.13
C LEU A 55 1.22 6.46 -6.07
N ILE A 56 1.58 7.48 -6.82
CA ILE A 56 0.82 8.75 -6.87
C ILE A 56 -0.60 8.49 -7.38
N GLN A 57 -0.76 7.67 -8.41
CA GLN A 57 -2.07 7.33 -8.93
C GLN A 57 -2.91 6.57 -7.90
N ALA A 58 -2.33 5.58 -7.25
CA ALA A 58 -3.04 4.82 -6.22
C ALA A 58 -3.48 5.71 -5.06
N LEU A 59 -2.63 6.63 -4.60
CA LEU A 59 -2.98 7.59 -3.57
C LEU A 59 -4.12 8.52 -4.01
N SER A 60 -4.04 9.05 -5.24
CA SER A 60 -5.05 9.98 -5.74
C SER A 60 -6.44 9.36 -5.87
N ASP A 61 -6.53 8.06 -6.02
CA ASP A 61 -7.80 7.33 -6.12
C ASP A 61 -8.40 6.98 -4.75
N SER A 62 -7.65 7.19 -3.67
CA SER A 62 -8.13 6.93 -2.31
C SER A 62 -9.36 7.76 -1.97
N ARG A 63 -10.38 7.09 -1.42
CA ARG A 63 -11.68 7.72 -1.12
C ARG A 63 -11.88 7.85 0.37
N THR A 64 -12.42 9.00 0.79
CA THR A 64 -12.91 9.18 2.16
C THR A 64 -14.37 8.74 2.20
N LEU A 65 -14.66 7.70 2.97
CA LEU A 65 -16.02 7.13 3.04
C LEU A 65 -16.81 7.83 4.15
N ASN A 66 -17.37 8.99 3.82
CA ASN A 66 -18.12 9.81 4.78
C ASN A 66 -19.51 9.22 5.10
N ASP A 67 -20.12 8.52 4.16
CA ASP A 67 -21.43 7.92 4.37
C ASP A 67 -21.31 6.64 5.20
N LEU A 68 -22.09 6.56 6.27
CA LEU A 68 -22.07 5.42 7.19
C LEU A 68 -22.48 4.11 6.49
N GLN A 69 -23.48 4.15 5.63
CA GLN A 69 -23.94 2.95 4.92
C GLN A 69 -22.87 2.45 3.95
N GLU A 70 -22.26 3.37 3.21
CA GLU A 70 -21.17 3.04 2.29
C GLU A 70 -19.98 2.45 3.05
N ARG A 71 -19.61 3.06 4.17
CA ARG A 71 -18.49 2.59 5.02
C ARG A 71 -18.78 1.22 5.61
N THR A 72 -20.02 0.99 6.08
CA THR A 72 -20.43 -0.31 6.63
C THR A 72 -20.38 -1.40 5.56
N ALA A 73 -20.84 -1.10 4.34
CA ALA A 73 -20.77 -2.04 3.22
C ALA A 73 -19.31 -2.33 2.82
N PHE A 74 -18.49 -1.29 2.78
CA PHE A 74 -17.07 -1.41 2.43
C PHE A 74 -16.31 -2.35 3.40
N PHE A 75 -16.59 -2.24 4.69
CA PHE A 75 -15.94 -3.05 5.72
C PHE A 75 -16.76 -4.29 6.14
N ASN A 76 -17.75 -4.70 5.35
CA ASN A 76 -18.47 -5.94 5.60
C ASN A 76 -17.48 -7.10 5.69
N PRO A 77 -17.48 -7.89 6.80
CA PRO A 77 -16.46 -8.92 7.01
C PRO A 77 -16.41 -9.99 5.92
N GLU A 78 -17.57 -10.44 5.42
CA GLU A 78 -17.62 -11.46 4.36
C GLU A 78 -17.06 -10.93 3.05
N LYS A 79 -17.45 -9.70 2.69
CA LYS A 79 -16.96 -9.04 1.49
C LYS A 79 -15.44 -8.82 1.58
N SER A 80 -14.97 -8.30 2.70
CA SER A 80 -13.53 -8.04 2.92
C SER A 80 -12.71 -9.34 2.86
N LYS A 81 -13.22 -10.40 3.44
CA LYS A 81 -12.58 -11.72 3.40
C LYS A 81 -12.51 -12.26 1.98
N GLY A 82 -13.60 -12.14 1.21
CA GLY A 82 -13.65 -12.56 -0.18
C GLY A 82 -12.69 -11.76 -1.06
N ASP A 83 -12.69 -10.44 -0.92
CA ASP A 83 -11.79 -9.55 -1.66
C ASP A 83 -10.32 -9.87 -1.36
N TYR A 84 -9.99 -10.12 -0.09
CA TYR A 84 -8.65 -10.51 0.30
C TYR A 84 -8.23 -11.86 -0.30
N SER A 85 -9.12 -12.85 -0.24
CA SER A 85 -8.87 -14.17 -0.83
C SER A 85 -8.64 -14.08 -2.33
N ASP A 86 -9.42 -13.26 -3.04
CA ASP A 86 -9.26 -13.04 -4.48
C ASP A 86 -7.93 -12.37 -4.79
N TRP A 87 -7.52 -11.38 -3.99
CA TRP A 87 -6.24 -10.70 -4.13
C TRP A 87 -5.07 -11.67 -3.94
N VAL A 88 -5.12 -12.49 -2.90
CA VAL A 88 -4.10 -13.53 -2.64
C VAL A 88 -4.04 -14.52 -3.79
N ALA A 89 -5.19 -15.01 -4.26
CA ALA A 89 -5.27 -15.95 -5.38
C ALA A 89 -4.68 -15.35 -6.66
N MET A 90 -4.96 -14.09 -6.93
CA MET A 90 -4.43 -13.37 -8.09
C MET A 90 -2.89 -13.31 -8.04
N LEU A 91 -2.31 -12.95 -6.90
CA LEU A 91 -0.85 -12.87 -6.75
C LEU A 91 -0.21 -14.27 -6.88
N LYS A 92 -0.79 -15.30 -6.27
CA LYS A 92 -0.28 -16.66 -6.39
C LYS A 92 -0.31 -17.14 -7.83
N ALA A 93 -1.42 -16.94 -8.51
CA ALA A 93 -1.57 -17.37 -9.91
C ALA A 93 -0.59 -16.65 -10.84
N ARG A 94 -0.47 -15.32 -10.67
CA ARG A 94 0.35 -14.52 -11.56
C ARG A 94 1.85 -14.81 -11.43
N TYR A 95 2.31 -15.08 -10.20
CA TYR A 95 3.75 -15.24 -9.93
C TYR A 95 4.17 -16.67 -9.57
N GLY A 96 3.24 -17.61 -9.65
CA GLY A 96 3.55 -19.02 -9.46
C GLY A 96 3.80 -19.45 -8.02
N TYR A 97 3.23 -18.75 -7.03
CA TYR A 97 3.32 -19.17 -5.64
C TYR A 97 2.35 -20.31 -5.36
N LYS A 98 2.83 -21.41 -4.81
CA LYS A 98 2.03 -22.63 -4.58
C LYS A 98 1.26 -22.61 -3.27
N SER A 99 1.58 -21.70 -2.36
CA SER A 99 0.92 -21.61 -1.06
C SER A 99 0.96 -20.19 -0.53
N ASN A 100 0.11 -19.88 0.44
CA ASN A 100 0.14 -18.61 1.13
C ASN A 100 1.48 -18.44 1.86
N LYS A 101 2.00 -19.49 2.45
CA LYS A 101 3.31 -19.43 3.11
C LYS A 101 4.41 -19.01 2.13
N ALA A 102 4.44 -19.57 0.93
CA ALA A 102 5.43 -19.22 -0.08
C ALA A 102 5.31 -17.75 -0.51
N LEU A 103 4.07 -17.27 -0.66
CA LEU A 103 3.81 -15.88 -1.03
C LEU A 103 4.26 -14.89 0.05
N PHE A 104 3.91 -15.15 1.30
CA PHE A 104 4.04 -14.16 2.37
C PHE A 104 5.34 -14.23 3.17
N LYS A 105 6.07 -15.34 3.15
CA LYS A 105 7.20 -15.57 4.08
C LYS A 105 8.26 -14.48 4.07
N ASP A 106 8.58 -13.91 2.91
CA ASP A 106 9.60 -12.88 2.76
C ASP A 106 9.02 -11.53 2.29
N MET A 107 7.72 -11.36 2.36
CA MET A 107 7.05 -10.16 1.89
C MET A 107 7.32 -8.98 2.81
N LYS A 108 7.69 -7.84 2.22
CA LYS A 108 7.80 -6.55 2.90
C LYS A 108 6.54 -5.74 2.61
N LYS A 109 6.13 -4.91 3.55
CA LYS A 109 4.95 -4.10 3.40
C LYS A 109 5.16 -2.69 3.94
N CYS A 110 4.64 -1.70 3.21
CA CYS A 110 4.61 -0.31 3.65
C CYS A 110 3.19 0.21 3.56
N THR A 111 2.82 1.05 4.51
CA THR A 111 1.60 1.86 4.43
C THR A 111 1.99 3.25 3.95
N VAL A 112 1.20 3.86 3.08
CA VAL A 112 1.47 5.20 2.57
C VAL A 112 0.29 6.10 2.91
N HIS A 113 0.59 7.25 3.51
CA HIS A 113 -0.39 8.25 3.90
C HIS A 113 -0.02 9.59 3.28
N CYS A 114 -0.99 10.23 2.67
CA CYS A 114 -0.83 11.57 2.11
C CYS A 114 -1.87 12.50 2.71
N VAL A 115 -1.44 13.58 3.30
CA VAL A 115 -2.29 14.64 3.84
C VAL A 115 -1.53 15.97 3.85
N ASN A 116 -2.23 17.05 3.47
CA ASN A 116 -1.69 18.42 3.56
C ASN A 116 -0.27 18.54 2.99
N GLU A 117 -0.11 18.16 1.73
CA GLU A 117 1.13 18.30 0.95
C GLU A 117 2.28 17.40 1.41
N THR A 118 2.01 16.43 2.28
CA THR A 118 3.03 15.52 2.80
C THR A 118 2.66 14.07 2.48
N ILE A 119 3.60 13.36 1.88
CA ILE A 119 3.51 11.91 1.66
C ILE A 119 4.41 11.25 2.70
N THR A 120 3.84 10.38 3.52
CA THR A 120 4.59 9.60 4.51
C THR A 120 4.53 8.13 4.11
N ILE A 121 5.68 7.54 3.86
CA ILE A 121 5.79 6.11 3.58
C ILE A 121 6.26 5.43 4.86
N ILE A 122 5.44 4.53 5.37
CA ILE A 122 5.61 3.92 6.68
C ILE A 122 6.09 2.48 6.50
N PRO A 123 7.41 2.21 6.67
CA PRO A 123 7.93 0.85 6.63
C PRO A 123 7.38 0.06 7.81
N THR A 124 7.24 -1.24 7.65
CA THR A 124 6.72 -2.10 8.70
C THR A 124 7.68 -3.22 9.05
N ARG A 125 7.39 -3.88 10.15
CA ARG A 125 8.04 -5.10 10.59
C ARG A 125 7.12 -6.27 10.28
N HIS A 126 7.66 -7.32 9.69
CA HIS A 126 6.94 -8.57 9.44
C HIS A 126 6.86 -9.36 10.74
N GLU A 127 5.71 -9.31 11.38
CA GLU A 127 5.53 -9.88 12.74
C GLU A 127 5.07 -11.33 12.72
N LYS A 128 4.14 -11.65 11.83
CA LYS A 128 3.60 -12.99 11.59
C LYS A 128 3.50 -13.19 10.08
N LEU A 129 3.24 -14.41 9.63
CA LEU A 129 3.17 -14.73 8.21
C LEU A 129 2.34 -13.71 7.41
N GLU A 130 1.15 -13.35 7.93
CA GLU A 130 0.25 -12.41 7.28
C GLU A 130 -0.04 -11.17 8.16
N ALA A 131 0.94 -10.73 8.93
CA ALA A 131 0.80 -9.55 9.77
C ALA A 131 2.06 -8.69 9.74
N TRP A 132 1.86 -7.42 9.48
CA TRP A 132 2.91 -6.39 9.43
C TRP A 132 2.47 -5.22 10.30
N GLY A 133 3.39 -4.61 11.00
CA GLY A 133 3.04 -3.49 11.85
C GLY A 133 4.25 -2.73 12.36
N ARG A 134 3.95 -1.76 13.21
CA ARG A 134 4.95 -0.92 13.88
C ARG A 134 4.80 -1.07 15.38
N THR A 135 5.94 -1.05 16.07
CA THR A 135 5.97 -1.11 17.53
C THR A 135 6.71 0.12 18.04
N LYS A 136 6.24 0.69 19.14
CA LYS A 136 6.91 1.83 19.76
C LYS A 136 8.36 1.47 20.10
N GLY A 137 9.29 2.30 19.67
CA GLY A 137 10.71 2.08 19.93
C GLY A 137 11.38 1.06 19.00
N ASP A 138 10.75 0.69 17.88
CA ASP A 138 11.29 -0.28 16.93
C ASP A 138 12.49 0.24 16.11
N GLY A 139 12.77 1.53 16.17
CA GLY A 139 13.87 2.15 15.46
C GLY A 139 13.64 2.32 13.95
N ILE A 140 12.46 1.97 13.45
CA ILE A 140 12.13 2.13 12.04
C ILE A 140 11.69 3.57 11.80
N LYS A 141 12.29 4.23 10.81
CA LYS A 141 11.96 5.62 10.46
C LYS A 141 11.14 5.68 9.20
N ASP A 142 10.10 6.50 9.22
CA ASP A 142 9.28 6.79 8.06
C ASP A 142 10.08 7.55 7.00
N VAL A 143 9.65 7.44 5.75
CA VAL A 143 10.15 8.27 4.65
C VAL A 143 9.12 9.36 4.41
N ILE A 144 9.54 10.62 4.50
CA ILE A 144 8.66 11.79 4.37
C ILE A 144 9.04 12.56 3.12
N LEU A 145 8.04 12.79 2.25
CA LEU A 145 8.20 13.49 0.99
C LEU A 145 7.14 14.58 0.85
N SER A 146 7.42 15.58 0.02
CA SER A 146 6.42 16.55 -0.42
C SER A 146 5.60 15.98 -1.58
N THR A 147 4.33 16.38 -1.69
CA THR A 147 3.51 16.06 -2.87
C THR A 147 4.03 16.73 -4.14
N ASN A 148 4.95 17.71 -4.01
CA ASN A 148 5.63 18.34 -5.12
C ASN A 148 6.86 17.54 -5.61
N SER A 149 7.20 16.44 -4.94
CA SER A 149 8.30 15.57 -5.35
C SER A 149 8.01 14.97 -6.72
N SER A 150 9.06 14.78 -7.53
CA SER A 150 8.92 14.14 -8.83
C SER A 150 8.54 12.66 -8.67
N PRO A 151 7.95 12.02 -9.69
CA PRO A 151 7.72 10.59 -9.66
C PRO A 151 8.98 9.78 -9.34
N ALA A 152 10.14 10.18 -9.87
CA ALA A 152 11.42 9.52 -9.56
C ALA A 152 11.77 9.61 -8.08
N GLU A 153 11.57 10.78 -7.46
CA GLU A 153 11.82 10.97 -6.03
C GLU A 153 10.86 10.13 -5.17
N VAL A 154 9.60 10.04 -5.58
CA VAL A 154 8.60 9.21 -4.87
C VAL A 154 8.96 7.73 -4.98
N GLY A 155 9.35 7.27 -6.17
CA GLY A 155 9.79 5.89 -6.38
C GLY A 155 11.03 5.54 -5.57
N ALA A 156 12.03 6.42 -5.58
CA ALA A 156 13.24 6.26 -4.77
C ALA A 156 12.91 6.23 -3.27
N GLY A 157 11.97 7.08 -2.83
CA GLY A 157 11.49 7.09 -1.46
C GLY A 157 10.83 5.78 -1.05
N LEU A 158 10.05 5.18 -1.95
CA LEU A 158 9.45 3.87 -1.69
C LEU A 158 10.50 2.78 -1.56
N ARG A 159 11.53 2.77 -2.42
CA ARG A 159 12.64 1.82 -2.30
C ARG A 159 13.39 1.98 -0.99
N LEU A 160 13.63 3.22 -0.58
CA LEU A 160 14.24 3.51 0.72
C LEU A 160 13.40 2.95 1.88
N ALA A 161 12.09 3.14 1.81
CA ALA A 161 11.17 2.61 2.81
C ALA A 161 11.25 1.07 2.88
N PHE A 162 11.25 0.39 1.74
CA PHE A 162 11.41 -1.07 1.72
C PHE A 162 12.75 -1.51 2.35
N SER A 163 13.81 -0.74 2.16
CA SER A 163 15.12 -1.06 2.78
C SER A 163 15.06 -0.95 4.31
N ARG A 164 14.12 -0.23 4.85
CA ARG A 164 13.92 -0.03 6.29
C ARG A 164 12.94 -1.03 6.91
N CYS A 165 12.25 -1.82 6.11
CA CYS A 165 11.36 -2.89 6.60
C CYS A 165 12.19 -3.96 7.32
N LYS A 166 11.63 -4.51 8.41
CA LYS A 166 12.30 -5.54 9.21
C LYS A 166 11.53 -6.86 9.23
#